data_29de4dc6faef9632deb477b42ed2777c
#
_entry.id   29de4dc6faef9632deb477b42ed2777c
#
_cell.length_a   1.000
_cell.length_b   1.000
_cell.length_c   1.000
_cell.angle_alpha   90.00
_cell.angle_beta   90.00
_cell.angle_gamma   90.00
#
_symmetry.space_group_name_H-M   'P 1'
#
loop_
_entity.id
_entity.type
_entity.pdbx_description
1 polymer ?
#
loop_
_entity_poly.entity_id
_entity_poly.type
_entity_poly.pdbx_seq_one_letter_code
_entity_poly.pdbx_strand_id
1 'polypeptide(L)'
;MNESIALPFFKDENGSLIMGIVRSLQYEHLKPFLHTLDSTGYAGGLVFFCDDIHPSTRSAFSSMGIHLSDFKEIRLTLPFLNKKVNAYRIFSPLQKIWFYIASEESKKQFATKAFHIHQSRHFLYTEFLEKNHRYEKVMLSDTRDVVFQRDPFDFPMQDSLCCFLEDPSITITKEVHNAGW
;
A
#
# COMPACT_ATOMS: atom_id res chain seq x y z
N MET A 1 -15.66 -21.76 24.55
CA MET A 1 -16.27 -21.84 23.21
C MET A 1 -15.34 -21.10 22.26
N ASN A 2 -14.61 -21.81 21.40
CA ASN A 2 -13.85 -21.17 20.33
C ASN A 2 -14.86 -20.81 19.24
N GLU A 3 -15.33 -19.57 19.24
CA GLU A 3 -15.97 -19.03 18.03
C GLU A 3 -14.93 -19.05 16.93
N SER A 4 -15.11 -19.95 15.98
CA SER A 4 -14.38 -19.92 14.71
C SER A 4 -14.82 -18.64 14.01
N ILE A 5 -14.09 -17.55 14.21
CA ILE A 5 -14.29 -16.32 13.45
C ILE A 5 -14.01 -16.68 11.99
N ALA A 6 -15.04 -16.67 11.16
CA ALA A 6 -14.89 -16.86 9.73
C ALA A 6 -13.94 -15.77 9.18
N LEU A 7 -13.01 -16.17 8.33
CA LEU A 7 -12.12 -15.20 7.68
C LEU A 7 -12.91 -14.37 6.66
N PRO A 8 -12.65 -13.06 6.55
CA PRO A 8 -13.23 -12.21 5.50
C PRO A 8 -12.95 -12.78 4.11
N PHE A 9 -13.86 -12.55 3.17
CA PHE A 9 -13.70 -13.01 1.79
C PHE A 9 -13.99 -11.88 0.80
N PHE A 10 -12.98 -11.47 0.03
CA PHE A 10 -13.05 -10.39 -0.96
C PHE A 10 -13.22 -10.96 -2.37
N LYS A 11 -14.31 -10.60 -3.07
CA LYS A 11 -14.75 -11.25 -4.31
C LYS A 11 -14.39 -10.51 -5.59
N ASP A 12 -14.04 -9.22 -5.50
CA ASP A 12 -13.69 -8.39 -6.66
C ASP A 12 -14.82 -8.32 -7.73
N GLU A 13 -16.05 -8.10 -7.30
CA GLU A 13 -17.25 -8.19 -8.14
C GLU A 13 -17.76 -6.83 -8.65
N ASN A 14 -17.39 -5.70 -8.04
CA ASN A 14 -18.06 -4.40 -8.27
C ASN A 14 -17.20 -3.34 -8.96
N GLY A 15 -16.05 -3.71 -9.52
CA GLY A 15 -15.14 -2.77 -10.20
C GLY A 15 -14.44 -1.76 -9.27
N SER A 16 -14.59 -1.89 -7.95
CA SER A 16 -13.85 -1.09 -6.97
C SER A 16 -12.63 -1.86 -6.46
N LEU A 17 -11.58 -1.12 -6.12
CA LEU A 17 -10.31 -1.67 -5.68
C LEU A 17 -9.73 -0.89 -4.51
N ILE A 18 -9.30 -1.61 -3.48
CA ILE A 18 -8.46 -1.05 -2.43
C ILE A 18 -7.03 -1.58 -2.61
N MET A 19 -6.06 -0.70 -2.62
CA MET A 19 -4.65 -1.04 -2.70
C MET A 19 -3.91 -0.59 -1.46
N GLY A 20 -3.08 -1.47 -0.91
CA GLY A 20 -2.27 -1.18 0.26
C GLY A 20 -0.91 -1.86 0.25
N ILE A 21 -0.01 -1.42 1.12
CA ILE A 21 1.30 -2.03 1.29
C ILE A 21 1.36 -2.79 2.60
N VAL A 22 1.89 -4.01 2.52
CA VAL A 22 2.13 -4.87 3.67
C VAL A 22 3.60 -5.26 3.70
N ARG A 23 4.33 -4.76 4.69
CA ARG A 23 5.76 -5.01 4.83
C ARG A 23 6.09 -5.44 6.26
N SER A 24 6.69 -6.61 6.39
CA SER A 24 7.09 -7.19 7.69
C SER A 24 5.96 -7.22 8.73
N LEU A 25 4.69 -7.25 8.27
CA LEU A 25 3.52 -7.33 9.14
C LEU A 25 3.01 -8.77 9.22
N GLN A 26 2.48 -9.13 10.38
CA GLN A 26 1.76 -10.37 10.60
C GLN A 26 0.26 -10.13 10.39
N TYR A 27 -0.48 -11.20 10.14
CA TYR A 27 -1.93 -11.16 9.97
C TYR A 27 -2.66 -10.41 11.10
N GLU A 28 -2.23 -10.61 12.34
CA GLU A 28 -2.83 -9.98 13.51
C GLU A 28 -2.81 -8.45 13.47
N HIS A 29 -1.78 -7.85 12.85
CA HIS A 29 -1.69 -6.40 12.70
C HIS A 29 -2.70 -5.84 11.69
N LEU A 30 -3.15 -6.68 10.74
CA LEU A 30 -4.09 -6.29 9.69
C LEU A 30 -5.54 -6.71 9.99
N LYS A 31 -5.74 -7.49 11.05
CA LYS A 31 -7.08 -7.92 11.47
C LYS A 31 -8.10 -6.77 11.58
N PRO A 32 -7.79 -5.64 12.26
CA PRO A 32 -8.75 -4.54 12.35
C PRO A 32 -9.16 -4.01 10.98
N PHE A 33 -8.20 -3.82 10.08
CA PHE A 33 -8.45 -3.39 8.71
C PHE A 33 -9.36 -4.38 7.96
N LEU A 34 -8.98 -5.67 7.95
CA LEU A 34 -9.67 -6.70 7.17
C LEU A 34 -11.08 -6.98 7.69
N HIS A 35 -11.25 -7.14 9.00
CA HIS A 35 -12.55 -7.44 9.59
C HIS A 35 -13.50 -6.24 9.55
N THR A 36 -13.01 -5.03 9.74
CA THR A 36 -13.88 -3.85 9.62
C THR A 36 -14.29 -3.63 8.17
N LEU A 37 -13.39 -3.84 7.19
CA LEU A 37 -13.75 -3.77 5.78
C LEU A 37 -14.80 -4.81 5.40
N ASP A 38 -14.60 -6.07 5.79
CA ASP A 38 -15.56 -7.16 5.56
C ASP A 38 -16.93 -6.86 6.19
N SER A 39 -16.96 -6.30 7.40
CA SER A 39 -18.19 -5.95 8.11
C SER A 39 -19.01 -4.84 7.43
N THR A 40 -18.40 -4.07 6.53
CA THR A 40 -19.11 -3.06 5.72
C THR A 40 -19.89 -3.66 4.55
N GLY A 41 -19.69 -4.95 4.24
CA GLY A 41 -20.24 -5.59 3.05
C GLY A 41 -19.49 -5.24 1.76
N TYR A 42 -18.27 -4.72 1.85
CA TYR A 42 -17.45 -4.40 0.69
C TYR A 42 -17.25 -5.62 -0.23
N ALA A 43 -17.61 -5.50 -1.49
CA ALA A 43 -17.59 -6.57 -2.49
C ALA A 43 -16.54 -6.34 -3.59
N GLY A 44 -15.66 -5.38 -3.43
CA GLY A 44 -14.60 -5.06 -4.39
C GLY A 44 -13.33 -5.86 -4.20
N GLY A 45 -12.34 -5.56 -5.03
CA GLY A 45 -11.01 -6.17 -4.98
C GLY A 45 -10.13 -5.57 -3.88
N LEU A 46 -9.27 -6.42 -3.32
CA LEU A 46 -8.24 -6.00 -2.37
C LEU A 46 -6.88 -6.49 -2.85
N VAL A 47 -5.94 -5.58 -3.00
CA VAL A 47 -4.58 -5.87 -3.45
C VAL A 47 -3.57 -5.41 -2.42
N PHE A 48 -2.73 -6.32 -1.97
CA PHE A 48 -1.60 -6.00 -1.11
C PHE A 48 -0.28 -6.17 -1.85
N PHE A 49 0.49 -5.09 -1.87
CA PHE A 49 1.87 -5.12 -2.30
C PHE A 49 2.74 -5.55 -1.13
N CYS A 50 3.39 -6.70 -1.29
CA CYS A 50 4.02 -7.42 -0.18
C CYS A 50 5.55 -7.42 -0.27
N ASP A 51 6.21 -7.08 0.83
CA ASP A 51 7.66 -7.27 1.02
C ASP A 51 7.88 -7.90 2.40
N ASP A 52 8.60 -9.02 2.43
CA ASP A 52 9.01 -9.71 3.66
C ASP A 52 7.84 -10.06 4.60
N ILE A 53 6.79 -10.71 4.06
CA ILE A 53 5.67 -11.22 4.86
C ILE A 53 5.85 -12.71 5.20
N HIS A 54 5.41 -13.08 6.41
CA HIS A 54 5.50 -14.46 6.87
C HIS A 54 4.63 -15.40 6.01
N PRO A 55 5.05 -16.65 5.73
CA PRO A 55 4.27 -17.60 4.92
C PRO A 55 2.84 -17.84 5.42
N SER A 56 2.63 -17.90 6.74
CA SER A 56 1.29 -18.05 7.32
C SER A 56 0.38 -16.85 7.04
N THR A 57 0.93 -15.63 7.09
CA THR A 57 0.21 -14.40 6.73
C THR A 57 -0.17 -14.42 5.25
N ARG A 58 0.75 -14.85 4.38
CA ARG A 58 0.50 -15.01 2.95
C ARG A 58 -0.63 -16.00 2.69
N SER A 59 -0.59 -17.17 3.33
CA SER A 59 -1.66 -18.17 3.22
C SER A 59 -3.01 -17.63 3.66
N ALA A 60 -3.05 -16.91 4.78
CA ALA A 60 -4.28 -16.29 5.27
C ALA A 60 -4.85 -15.29 4.27
N PHE A 61 -4.03 -14.40 3.70
CA PHE A 61 -4.50 -13.44 2.70
C PHE A 61 -5.02 -14.12 1.43
N SER A 62 -4.31 -15.13 0.94
CA SER A 62 -4.75 -15.89 -0.24
C SER A 62 -6.09 -16.59 0.00
N SER A 63 -6.32 -17.15 1.19
CA SER A 63 -7.60 -17.79 1.55
C SER A 63 -8.76 -16.81 1.66
N MET A 64 -8.48 -15.51 1.85
CA MET A 64 -9.48 -14.43 1.90
C MET A 64 -9.78 -13.84 0.51
N GLY A 65 -9.16 -14.33 -0.56
CA GLY A 65 -9.32 -13.76 -1.90
C GLY A 65 -8.54 -12.48 -2.14
N ILE A 66 -7.57 -12.14 -1.27
CA ILE A 66 -6.73 -10.96 -1.43
C ILE A 66 -5.68 -11.23 -2.50
N HIS A 67 -5.58 -10.35 -3.47
CA HIS A 67 -4.51 -10.42 -4.46
C HIS A 67 -3.18 -9.95 -3.88
N LEU A 68 -2.13 -10.76 -4.02
CA LEU A 68 -0.80 -10.44 -3.52
C LEU A 68 0.14 -10.12 -4.67
N SER A 69 0.70 -8.93 -4.65
CA SER A 69 1.72 -8.47 -5.60
C SER A 69 3.05 -8.31 -4.87
N ASP A 70 4.01 -9.17 -5.17
CA ASP A 70 5.31 -9.12 -4.51
C ASP A 70 6.18 -8.01 -5.08
N PHE A 71 6.84 -7.27 -4.20
CA PHE A 71 7.91 -6.36 -4.56
C PHE A 71 9.10 -6.54 -3.63
N LYS A 72 10.25 -6.06 -4.04
CA LYS A 72 11.47 -6.16 -3.23
C LYS A 72 12.24 -4.86 -3.30
N GLU A 73 12.38 -4.22 -2.15
CA GLU A 73 13.21 -3.03 -1.99
C GLU A 73 14.70 -3.42 -1.95
N ILE A 74 15.54 -2.70 -2.69
CA ILE A 74 16.98 -2.89 -2.64
C ILE A 74 17.52 -2.24 -1.36
N ARG A 75 17.96 -3.08 -0.43
CA ARG A 75 18.64 -2.67 0.80
C ARG A 75 20.09 -3.11 0.73
N LEU A 76 21.01 -2.18 0.90
CA LEU A 76 22.44 -2.44 0.97
C LEU A 76 22.85 -2.63 2.42
N THR A 77 23.55 -3.72 2.70
CA THR A 77 24.15 -3.93 4.02
C THR A 77 25.54 -3.30 4.01
N LEU A 78 25.74 -2.30 4.85
CA LEU A 78 27.05 -1.69 5.04
C LEU A 78 27.84 -2.55 6.06
N PRO A 79 28.91 -3.25 5.63
CA PRO A 79 29.60 -4.24 6.47
C PRO A 79 30.20 -3.67 7.75
N PHE A 80 30.58 -2.37 7.74
CA PHE A 80 31.17 -1.71 8.91
C PHE A 80 30.13 -1.17 9.91
N LEU A 81 28.87 -0.99 9.54
CA LEU A 81 27.84 -0.39 10.39
C LEU A 81 26.78 -1.38 10.84
N ASN A 82 26.83 -2.60 10.34
CA ASN A 82 25.82 -3.65 10.55
C ASN A 82 24.37 -3.13 10.36
N LYS A 83 24.20 -2.13 9.50
CA LYS A 83 22.91 -1.49 9.20
C LYS A 83 22.52 -1.74 7.75
N LYS A 84 21.28 -2.15 7.56
CA LYS A 84 20.66 -2.17 6.24
C LYS A 84 20.23 -0.75 5.89
N VAL A 85 20.78 -0.19 4.83
CA VAL A 85 20.48 1.15 4.35
C VAL A 85 19.78 1.04 3.00
N ASN A 86 18.73 1.81 2.79
CA ASN A 86 18.06 1.87 1.52
C ASN A 86 19.04 2.42 0.45
N ALA A 87 19.05 1.80 -0.72
CA ALA A 87 19.91 2.19 -1.84
C ALA A 87 19.78 3.68 -2.20
N TYR A 88 18.59 4.23 -2.07
CA TYR A 88 18.33 5.66 -2.29
C TYR A 88 19.27 6.58 -1.51
N ARG A 89 19.51 6.29 -0.21
CA ARG A 89 20.37 7.15 0.62
C ARG A 89 21.81 7.17 0.18
N ILE A 90 22.29 6.08 -0.43
CA ILE A 90 23.70 5.95 -0.87
C ILE A 90 23.89 6.58 -2.26
N PHE A 91 22.94 6.40 -3.15
CA PHE A 91 23.06 6.83 -4.54
C PHE A 91 22.42 8.20 -4.85
N SER A 92 21.89 8.87 -3.85
CA SER A 92 21.15 10.15 -4.03
C SER A 92 21.87 11.19 -4.91
N PRO A 93 23.20 11.41 -4.83
CA PRO A 93 23.88 12.38 -5.72
C PRO A 93 23.97 11.90 -7.17
N LEU A 94 24.18 10.60 -7.39
CA LEU A 94 24.31 10.02 -8.73
C LEU A 94 22.96 9.83 -9.42
N GLN A 95 21.88 9.76 -8.66
CA GLN A 95 20.54 9.59 -9.19
C GLN A 95 20.09 10.73 -10.08
N LYS A 96 20.44 11.96 -9.74
CA LYS A 96 20.06 13.13 -10.57
C LYS A 96 20.58 12.99 -11.99
N ILE A 97 21.84 12.55 -12.15
CA ILE A 97 22.45 12.34 -13.46
C ILE A 97 21.78 11.17 -14.16
N TRP A 98 21.60 10.05 -13.43
CA TRP A 98 21.00 8.85 -14.00
C TRP A 98 19.54 9.08 -14.43
N PHE A 99 18.73 9.79 -13.63
CA PHE A 99 17.37 10.16 -14.00
C PHE A 99 17.29 11.06 -15.23
N TYR A 100 18.34 11.82 -15.52
CA TYR A 100 18.38 12.66 -16.71
C TYR A 100 18.60 11.84 -17.99
N ILE A 101 19.40 10.78 -17.94
CA ILE A 101 19.80 10.00 -19.12
C ILE A 101 19.04 8.69 -19.31
N ALA A 102 18.40 8.16 -18.27
CA ALA A 102 17.72 6.87 -18.32
C ALA A 102 16.36 6.97 -19.06
N SER A 103 15.95 5.86 -19.68
CA SER A 103 14.60 5.74 -20.24
C SER A 103 13.53 5.75 -19.14
N GLU A 104 12.30 6.14 -19.47
CA GLU A 104 11.19 6.17 -18.51
C GLU A 104 10.95 4.80 -17.87
N GLU A 105 11.04 3.72 -18.63
CA GLU A 105 10.90 2.36 -18.11
C GLU A 105 11.98 2.03 -17.08
N SER A 106 13.24 2.38 -17.36
CA SER A 106 14.35 2.20 -16.42
C SER A 106 14.18 3.04 -15.16
N LYS A 107 13.65 4.26 -15.29
CA LYS A 107 13.32 5.12 -14.15
C LYS A 107 12.25 4.50 -13.26
N LYS A 108 11.15 4.00 -13.85
CA LYS A 108 10.07 3.30 -13.13
C LYS A 108 10.63 2.10 -12.36
N GLN A 109 11.37 1.20 -13.04
CA GLN A 109 11.95 0.01 -12.41
C GLN A 109 12.93 0.34 -11.28
N PHE A 110 13.73 1.38 -11.44
CA PHE A 110 14.62 1.83 -10.38
C PHE A 110 13.84 2.42 -9.20
N ALA A 111 12.86 3.26 -9.47
CA ALA A 111 12.06 3.91 -8.43
C ALA A 111 11.29 2.90 -7.57
N THR A 112 10.73 1.85 -8.16
CA THR A 112 10.03 0.79 -7.42
C THR A 112 10.93 0.03 -6.46
N LYS A 113 12.21 -0.11 -6.77
CA LYS A 113 13.16 -0.94 -6.00
C LYS A 113 14.06 -0.14 -5.07
N ALA A 114 14.44 1.07 -5.45
CA ALA A 114 15.49 1.85 -4.78
C ALA A 114 14.93 2.96 -3.89
N PHE A 115 13.76 3.48 -4.17
CA PHE A 115 13.18 4.55 -3.37
C PHE A 115 12.60 4.03 -2.05
N HIS A 116 12.43 4.95 -1.10
CA HIS A 116 11.74 4.64 0.14
C HIS A 116 10.29 4.24 -0.17
N ILE A 117 9.74 3.32 0.62
CA ILE A 117 8.42 2.75 0.39
C ILE A 117 7.30 3.79 0.20
N HIS A 118 7.35 4.92 0.90
CA HIS A 118 6.39 6.01 0.73
C HIS A 118 6.39 6.64 -0.67
N GLN A 119 7.50 6.51 -1.40
CA GLN A 119 7.64 7.00 -2.76
C GLN A 119 7.42 5.86 -3.77
N SER A 120 8.03 4.71 -3.55
CA SER A 120 7.94 3.57 -4.47
C SER A 120 6.53 2.99 -4.58
N ARG A 121 5.70 3.12 -3.53
CA ARG A 121 4.30 2.64 -3.57
C ARG A 121 3.50 3.22 -4.74
N HIS A 122 3.71 4.48 -5.10
CA HIS A 122 2.97 5.10 -6.20
C HIS A 122 3.33 4.48 -7.55
N PHE A 123 4.59 4.10 -7.76
CA PHE A 123 5.01 3.39 -8.97
C PHE A 123 4.43 1.98 -9.03
N LEU A 124 4.41 1.25 -7.90
CA LEU A 124 3.78 -0.07 -7.81
C LEU A 124 2.29 -0.01 -8.13
N TYR A 125 1.59 0.97 -7.58
CA TYR A 125 0.15 1.17 -7.83
C TYR A 125 -0.13 1.51 -9.29
N THR A 126 0.65 2.43 -9.87
CA THR A 126 0.51 2.81 -11.29
C THR A 126 0.76 1.61 -12.19
N GLU A 127 1.85 0.85 -11.98
CA GLU A 127 2.17 -0.33 -12.77
C GLU A 127 1.06 -1.39 -12.70
N PHE A 128 0.46 -1.57 -11.52
CA PHE A 128 -0.66 -2.50 -11.35
C PHE A 128 -1.89 -2.02 -12.11
N LEU A 129 -2.25 -0.76 -12.01
CA LEU A 129 -3.43 -0.19 -12.67
C LEU A 129 -3.26 -0.14 -14.19
N GLU A 130 -2.05 0.14 -14.70
CA GLU A 130 -1.73 0.07 -16.13
C GLU A 130 -1.95 -1.34 -16.73
N LYS A 131 -1.91 -2.39 -15.92
CA LYS A 131 -2.16 -3.78 -16.32
C LYS A 131 -3.58 -4.25 -16.04
N ASN A 132 -4.34 -3.50 -15.24
CA ASN A 132 -5.66 -3.91 -14.74
C ASN A 132 -6.68 -2.78 -14.91
N HIS A 133 -7.03 -2.46 -16.16
CA HIS A 133 -7.94 -1.34 -16.50
C HIS A 133 -9.42 -1.56 -16.14
N ARG A 134 -9.75 -2.68 -15.50
CA ARG A 134 -11.14 -3.02 -15.15
C ARG A 134 -11.69 -2.28 -13.94
N TYR A 135 -10.82 -1.66 -13.17
CA TYR A 135 -11.24 -0.97 -11.95
C TYR A 135 -11.65 0.47 -12.26
N GLU A 136 -12.88 0.81 -11.88
CA GLU A 136 -13.48 2.13 -12.07
C GLU A 136 -13.21 3.05 -10.88
N LYS A 137 -13.13 2.47 -9.69
CA LYS A 137 -12.90 3.19 -8.43
C LYS A 137 -11.72 2.58 -7.69
N VAL A 138 -10.79 3.41 -7.29
CA VAL A 138 -9.57 2.96 -6.61
C VAL A 138 -9.34 3.77 -5.34
N MET A 139 -9.10 3.07 -4.24
CA MET A 139 -8.68 3.65 -2.96
C MET A 139 -7.25 3.23 -2.64
N LEU A 140 -6.40 4.19 -2.33
CA LEU A 140 -5.07 3.94 -1.77
C LEU A 140 -5.17 4.06 -0.25
N SER A 141 -4.79 3.01 0.47
CA SER A 141 -4.95 2.96 1.92
C SER A 141 -3.67 2.48 2.62
N ASP A 142 -3.37 3.05 3.75
CA ASP A 142 -2.51 2.39 4.72
C ASP A 142 -3.26 1.19 5.31
N THR A 143 -2.55 0.12 5.64
CA THR A 143 -3.18 -1.17 5.98
C THR A 143 -3.17 -1.47 7.47
N ARG A 144 -2.38 -0.75 8.24
CA ARG A 144 -2.19 -1.01 9.67
C ARG A 144 -3.14 -0.21 10.56
N ASP A 145 -3.31 1.07 10.26
CA ASP A 145 -3.92 2.04 11.18
C ASP A 145 -5.28 2.54 10.66
N VAL A 146 -5.88 1.83 9.70
CA VAL A 146 -7.19 2.17 9.11
C VAL A 146 -8.24 1.16 9.56
N VAL A 147 -9.40 1.66 9.94
CA VAL A 147 -10.62 0.89 10.22
C VAL A 147 -11.77 1.49 9.42
N PHE A 148 -12.66 0.62 8.93
CA PHE A 148 -13.79 1.03 8.11
C PHE A 148 -15.07 1.03 8.94
N GLN A 149 -15.84 2.12 8.86
CA GLN A 149 -17.13 2.25 9.52
C GLN A 149 -18.30 2.02 8.54
N ARG A 150 -18.04 2.11 7.23
CA ARG A 150 -18.94 1.84 6.12
C ARG A 150 -18.14 1.51 4.86
N ASP A 151 -18.81 1.06 3.81
CA ASP A 151 -18.16 0.86 2.51
C ASP A 151 -17.47 2.16 2.08
N PRO A 152 -16.14 2.12 1.83
CA PRO A 152 -15.37 3.31 1.47
C PRO A 152 -15.76 3.92 0.12
N PHE A 153 -16.55 3.23 -0.70
CA PHE A 153 -17.05 3.70 -1.97
C PHE A 153 -18.54 4.07 -1.95
N ASP A 154 -19.19 3.99 -0.80
CA ASP A 154 -20.60 4.38 -0.60
C ASP A 154 -20.74 5.91 -0.43
N PHE A 155 -20.29 6.65 -1.45
CA PHE A 155 -20.53 8.08 -1.58
C PHE A 155 -20.46 8.48 -3.07
N PRO A 156 -21.08 9.62 -3.45
CA PRO A 156 -21.03 10.11 -4.83
C PRO A 156 -19.58 10.45 -5.24
N MET A 157 -18.99 9.62 -6.06
CA MET A 157 -17.69 9.87 -6.69
C MET A 157 -17.91 10.39 -8.11
N GLN A 158 -17.22 11.47 -8.45
CA GLN A 158 -17.07 11.93 -9.83
C GLN A 158 -15.75 11.37 -10.40
N ASP A 159 -15.56 11.49 -11.72
CA ASP A 159 -14.30 11.11 -12.39
C ASP A 159 -13.16 12.07 -11.99
N SER A 160 -12.75 11.97 -10.74
CA SER A 160 -11.79 12.89 -10.14
C SER A 160 -11.05 12.24 -8.98
N LEU A 161 -9.91 12.82 -8.62
CA LEU A 161 -9.21 12.50 -7.39
C LEU A 161 -10.00 13.05 -6.18
N CYS A 162 -10.47 12.15 -5.34
CA CYS A 162 -11.12 12.50 -4.08
C CYS A 162 -10.07 12.51 -2.96
N CYS A 163 -9.84 13.67 -2.36
CA CYS A 163 -9.02 13.82 -1.17
C CYS A 163 -9.90 14.27 -0.01
N PHE A 164 -9.83 13.57 1.10
CA PHE A 164 -10.52 13.97 2.32
C PHE A 164 -9.63 14.91 3.12
N LEU A 165 -10.16 16.06 3.49
CA LEU A 165 -9.46 17.00 4.35
C LEU A 165 -9.50 16.48 5.79
N GLU A 166 -8.41 16.69 6.50
CA GLU A 166 -8.37 16.53 7.94
C GLU A 166 -9.26 17.57 8.63
N ASP A 167 -9.44 17.41 9.93
CA ASP A 167 -10.23 18.34 10.73
C ASP A 167 -9.73 19.79 10.51
N PRO A 168 -10.57 20.71 10.00
CA PRO A 168 -10.16 22.09 9.72
C PRO A 168 -9.74 22.89 10.97
N SER A 169 -10.05 22.39 12.17
CA SER A 169 -9.60 22.98 13.42
C SER A 169 -8.12 22.68 13.71
N ILE A 170 -7.54 21.67 13.05
CA ILE A 170 -6.15 21.26 13.21
C ILE A 170 -5.34 21.78 12.02
N THR A 171 -4.57 22.82 12.24
CA THR A 171 -3.66 23.32 11.18
C THR A 171 -2.46 22.41 11.04
N ILE A 172 -1.86 22.37 9.84
CA ILE A 172 -0.65 21.57 9.54
C ILE A 172 0.46 21.82 10.56
N THR A 173 0.61 23.07 11.01
CA THR A 173 1.62 23.46 12.02
C THR A 173 1.33 22.97 13.44
N LYS A 174 0.10 22.57 13.73
CA LYS A 174 -0.32 22.04 15.06
C LYS A 174 -0.37 20.52 15.08
N GLU A 175 -0.40 19.88 13.92
CA GLU A 175 -0.39 18.43 13.83
C GLU A 175 1.03 17.92 14.05
N VAL A 176 1.21 17.02 15.02
CA VAL A 176 2.51 16.58 15.56
C VAL A 176 3.40 15.94 14.48
N HIS A 177 2.81 15.23 13.52
CA HIS A 177 3.55 14.56 12.46
C HIS A 177 3.91 15.50 11.30
N ASN A 178 3.11 16.53 11.06
CA ASN A 178 3.29 17.47 9.95
C ASN A 178 4.07 18.72 10.35
N ALA A 179 4.14 19.05 11.64
CA ALA A 179 4.84 20.24 12.14
C ALA A 179 6.37 20.22 11.91
N GLY A 180 6.93 19.09 11.50
CA GLY A 180 8.36 18.92 11.22
C GLY A 180 8.74 18.96 9.72
N TRP A 181 7.79 19.30 8.83
CA TRP A 181 8.03 19.38 7.38
C TRP A 181 8.42 20.79 6.92
#